data_f9aab403b2eb5ce6b3a3ddd2b4dccf3c
#
_entry.id   f9aab403b2eb5ce6b3a3ddd2b4dccf3c
#
_cell.length_a   1.000
_cell.length_b   1.000
_cell.length_c   1.000
_cell.angle_alpha   90.00
_cell.angle_beta   90.00
_cell.angle_gamma   90.00
#
_symmetry.space_group_name_H-M   'P 1'
#
loop_
_entity.id
_entity.type
_entity.pdbx_description
1 polymer ?
#
loop_
_entity_poly.entity_id
_entity_poly.type
_entity_poly.pdbx_seq_one_letter_code
_entity_poly.pdbx_strand_id
1 'polypeptide(L)'
;MKRNLRIIVTLMVTLFTLMGTERAAAQHTLTLTGGTGLSNARFYPAEETKWLWGMETVGISWRYYSPKPRFVGAVGVDLEFMERGFQYGYAYTSAIVDDKEVRTYQFYTRKVNSIMLPIVWQPHFYVAKNRLRIFIEAAFVLSYNISSEYSYENDRYPGGKYEWKVPRDNRFGYGLSGGAGFAVLIGQLEVGLKAKYNFGYSDLMKNRNKYYSNTTDGRENPFYYSPLRSPVDNISAMITIGWRFNKRGFDSWYVVRPKKEKRIETFNFSEQTGGNSSGGSRSNLSGQRR
;
A
#
# COMPACT_ATOMS: atom_id res chain seq x y z
N MET A 1 19.60 -14.70 -15.64
CA MET A 1 18.15 -14.66 -15.40
C MET A 1 17.58 -15.91 -14.70
N LYS A 2 17.77 -17.12 -15.21
CA LYS A 2 17.19 -18.36 -14.62
C LYS A 2 17.57 -18.64 -13.16
N ARG A 3 18.80 -18.29 -12.71
CA ARG A 3 19.26 -18.51 -11.33
C ARG A 3 18.55 -17.61 -10.31
N ASN A 4 18.35 -16.34 -10.64
CA ASN A 4 17.69 -15.38 -9.76
C ASN A 4 16.19 -15.68 -9.62
N LEU A 5 15.54 -16.16 -10.70
CA LEU A 5 14.15 -16.59 -10.65
C LEU A 5 13.96 -17.79 -9.71
N ARG A 6 14.88 -18.76 -9.73
CA ARG A 6 14.83 -19.91 -8.80
C ARG A 6 14.96 -19.49 -7.35
N ILE A 7 15.85 -18.55 -7.04
CA ILE A 7 16.03 -18.01 -5.68
C ILE A 7 14.74 -17.33 -5.21
N ILE A 8 14.12 -16.51 -6.05
CA ILE A 8 12.86 -15.81 -5.72
C ILE A 8 11.73 -16.83 -5.48
N VAL A 9 11.60 -17.84 -6.36
CA VAL A 9 10.59 -18.89 -6.22
C VAL A 9 10.83 -19.70 -4.94
N THR A 10 12.08 -20.07 -4.65
CA THR A 10 12.41 -20.83 -3.43
C THR A 10 12.10 -19.99 -2.18
N LEU A 11 12.43 -18.70 -2.18
CA LEU A 11 12.13 -17.78 -1.09
C LEU A 11 10.62 -17.62 -0.88
N MET A 12 9.85 -17.51 -1.96
CA MET A 12 8.38 -17.51 -1.90
C MET A 12 7.82 -18.81 -1.34
N VAL A 13 8.30 -19.96 -1.80
CA VAL A 13 7.84 -21.27 -1.30
C VAL A 13 8.20 -21.45 0.16
N THR A 14 9.41 -21.05 0.60
CA THR A 14 9.82 -21.10 2.01
C THR A 14 8.97 -20.16 2.87
N LEU A 15 8.66 -18.98 2.40
CA LEU A 15 7.76 -18.04 3.07
C LEU A 15 6.34 -18.64 3.21
N PHE A 16 5.84 -19.29 2.17
CA PHE A 16 4.54 -19.97 2.18
C PHE A 16 4.50 -21.17 3.16
N THR A 17 5.57 -21.95 3.24
CA THR A 17 5.64 -23.08 4.19
C THR A 17 5.75 -22.63 5.64
N LEU A 18 6.48 -21.56 5.92
CA LEU A 18 6.54 -20.94 7.26
C LEU A 18 5.19 -20.38 7.72
N MET A 19 4.36 -19.89 6.80
CA MET A 19 3.00 -19.41 7.12
C MET A 19 2.01 -20.54 7.46
N GLY A 20 2.27 -21.77 7.06
CA GLY A 20 1.37 -22.92 7.26
C GLY A 20 1.41 -23.56 8.67
N THR A 21 2.37 -23.22 9.51
CA THR A 21 2.61 -23.90 10.79
C THR A 21 1.94 -23.27 12.01
N GLU A 22 1.44 -22.05 11.89
CA GLU A 22 0.81 -21.37 13.03
C GLU A 22 -0.68 -21.65 13.11
N ARG A 23 -1.10 -22.45 14.07
CA ARG A 23 -2.52 -22.62 14.50
C ARG A 23 -3.07 -21.38 15.22
N ALA A 24 -2.48 -20.22 15.02
CA ALA A 24 -2.91 -19.00 15.66
C ALA A 24 -4.31 -18.60 15.14
N ALA A 25 -5.15 -18.08 16.01
CA ALA A 25 -6.49 -17.55 15.71
C ALA A 25 -6.46 -16.31 14.78
N ALA A 26 -5.34 -16.03 14.18
CA ALA A 26 -5.08 -14.94 13.25
C ALA A 26 -5.58 -15.28 11.84
N GLN A 27 -6.09 -14.30 11.16
CA GLN A 27 -6.56 -14.44 9.79
C GLN A 27 -5.52 -13.90 8.81
N HIS A 28 -5.08 -14.75 7.91
CA HIS A 28 -4.25 -14.36 6.79
C HIS A 28 -5.12 -14.13 5.56
N THR A 29 -4.80 -13.09 4.82
CA THR A 29 -5.46 -12.80 3.54
C THR A 29 -4.40 -12.57 2.49
N LEU A 30 -4.58 -13.19 1.35
CA LEU A 30 -3.82 -12.91 0.14
C LEU A 30 -4.74 -12.18 -0.84
N THR A 31 -4.31 -11.03 -1.33
CA THR A 31 -5.13 -10.18 -2.19
C THR A 31 -4.37 -9.83 -3.46
N LEU A 32 -5.03 -9.97 -4.60
CA LEU A 32 -4.60 -9.42 -5.88
C LEU A 32 -5.16 -8.01 -6.02
N THR A 33 -4.34 -7.11 -6.54
CA THR A 33 -4.73 -5.73 -6.78
C THR A 33 -4.41 -5.35 -8.21
N GLY A 34 -5.30 -4.60 -8.84
CA GLY A 34 -5.08 -4.06 -10.17
C GLY A 34 -5.81 -2.74 -10.33
N GLY A 35 -5.20 -1.82 -11.04
CA GLY A 35 -5.80 -0.50 -11.22
C GLY A 35 -4.97 0.45 -12.06
N THR A 36 -5.36 1.69 -12.03
CA THR A 36 -4.71 2.78 -12.76
C THR A 36 -4.59 4.02 -11.89
N GLY A 37 -3.79 4.96 -12.32
CA GLY A 37 -3.57 6.17 -11.56
C GLY A 37 -2.97 7.32 -12.32
N LEU A 38 -2.51 8.27 -11.55
CA LEU A 38 -1.86 9.50 -11.96
C LEU A 38 -0.47 9.54 -11.37
N SER A 39 0.49 10.07 -12.09
CA SER A 39 1.85 10.24 -11.58
C SER A 39 2.43 11.59 -11.99
N ASN A 40 3.24 12.17 -11.11
CA ASN A 40 3.99 13.38 -11.40
C ASN A 40 5.30 13.41 -10.61
N ALA A 41 6.27 14.18 -11.07
CA ALA A 41 7.51 14.44 -10.34
C ALA A 41 7.49 15.86 -9.75
N ARG A 42 8.03 16.00 -8.54
CA ARG A 42 8.24 17.28 -7.89
C ARG A 42 9.68 17.72 -8.09
N PHE A 43 9.88 18.69 -8.95
CA PHE A 43 11.23 19.23 -9.20
C PHE A 43 11.55 20.41 -8.28
N TYR A 44 12.82 20.53 -7.95
CA TYR A 44 13.37 21.72 -7.34
C TYR A 44 14.70 22.10 -8.03
N PRO A 45 14.85 23.33 -8.52
CA PRO A 45 13.84 24.39 -8.59
C PRO A 45 12.53 23.93 -9.22
N ALA A 46 11.42 24.63 -8.92
CA ALA A 46 10.12 24.27 -9.46
C ALA A 46 10.09 24.43 -10.98
N GLU A 47 9.67 23.39 -11.66
CA GLU A 47 9.57 23.30 -13.11
C GLU A 47 8.10 23.07 -13.50
N GLU A 48 7.78 23.39 -14.73
CA GLU A 48 6.45 23.12 -15.25
C GLU A 48 6.26 21.63 -15.51
N THR A 49 5.35 21.02 -14.75
CA THR A 49 5.06 19.58 -14.86
C THR A 49 3.55 19.35 -14.97
N LYS A 50 3.18 18.28 -15.68
CA LYS A 50 1.80 17.81 -15.77
C LYS A 50 1.69 16.39 -15.20
N TRP A 51 0.53 16.10 -14.62
CA TRP A 51 0.20 14.75 -14.17
C TRP A 51 -0.02 13.84 -15.37
N LEU A 52 0.66 12.71 -15.38
CA LEU A 52 0.44 11.64 -16.35
C LEU A 52 -0.71 10.77 -15.90
N TRP A 53 -1.64 10.51 -16.81
CA TRP A 53 -2.78 9.63 -16.62
C TRP A 53 -2.48 8.21 -17.13
N GLY A 54 -3.28 7.23 -16.64
CA GLY A 54 -3.23 5.87 -17.14
C GLY A 54 -2.02 5.08 -16.64
N MET A 55 -1.43 5.48 -15.52
CA MET A 55 -0.34 4.73 -14.90
C MET A 55 -0.84 3.43 -14.29
N GLU A 56 -0.42 2.31 -14.88
CA GLU A 56 -0.88 0.99 -14.47
C GLU A 56 -0.25 0.53 -13.17
N THR A 57 -1.06 -0.13 -12.35
CA THR A 57 -0.60 -0.76 -11.10
C THR A 57 -1.20 -2.14 -10.97
N VAL A 58 -0.36 -3.12 -10.73
CA VAL A 58 -0.77 -4.48 -10.43
C VAL A 58 0.06 -5.03 -9.28
N GLY A 59 -0.54 -5.82 -8.40
CA GLY A 59 0.22 -6.32 -7.26
C GLY A 59 -0.45 -7.44 -6.50
N ILE A 60 0.32 -7.99 -5.57
CA ILE A 60 -0.12 -9.00 -4.62
C ILE A 60 0.14 -8.45 -3.22
N SER A 61 -0.86 -8.58 -2.36
CA SER A 61 -0.82 -8.12 -0.98
C SER A 61 -1.03 -9.28 -0.04
N TRP A 62 -0.20 -9.39 0.97
CA TRP A 62 -0.43 -10.28 2.09
C TRP A 62 -0.74 -9.48 3.33
N ARG A 63 -1.80 -9.87 4.05
CA ARG A 63 -2.24 -9.23 5.30
C ARG A 63 -2.39 -10.24 6.40
N TYR A 64 -1.91 -9.85 7.57
CA TYR A 64 -2.14 -10.53 8.84
C TYR A 64 -3.08 -9.70 9.67
N TYR A 65 -4.26 -10.24 9.98
CA TYR A 65 -5.27 -9.60 10.82
C TYR A 65 -5.15 -10.09 12.24
N SER A 66 -4.95 -9.17 13.19
CA SER A 66 -4.83 -9.51 14.61
C SER A 66 -6.14 -10.05 15.16
N PRO A 67 -6.11 -11.12 15.98
CA PRO A 67 -7.30 -11.64 16.66
C PRO A 67 -7.80 -10.70 17.76
N LYS A 68 -7.00 -9.74 18.19
CA LYS A 68 -7.39 -8.76 19.21
C LYS A 68 -7.94 -7.51 18.52
N PRO A 69 -9.26 -7.22 18.67
CA PRO A 69 -9.90 -6.14 17.90
C PRO A 69 -9.46 -4.72 18.30
N ARG A 70 -8.68 -4.58 19.37
CA ARG A 70 -8.51 -3.27 20.00
C ARG A 70 -7.35 -2.44 19.48
N PHE A 71 -6.38 -2.99 18.72
CA PHE A 71 -5.17 -2.20 18.63
C PHE A 71 -4.53 -2.00 17.25
N VAL A 72 -4.42 -3.02 16.42
CA VAL A 72 -3.46 -2.89 15.31
C VAL A 72 -4.11 -2.93 13.94
N GLY A 73 -5.35 -3.40 13.84
CA GLY A 73 -5.92 -3.66 12.52
C GLY A 73 -5.17 -4.82 11.85
N ALA A 74 -4.72 -4.62 10.63
CA ALA A 74 -3.88 -5.56 9.92
C ALA A 74 -2.48 -4.97 9.69
N VAL A 75 -1.50 -5.84 9.62
CA VAL A 75 -0.16 -5.53 9.13
C VAL A 75 0.14 -6.44 7.94
N GLY A 76 0.97 -5.98 7.04
CA GLY A 76 1.31 -6.79 5.88
C GLY A 76 2.34 -6.19 4.97
N VAL A 77 2.57 -6.91 3.88
CA VAL A 77 3.52 -6.52 2.85
C VAL A 77 2.85 -6.67 1.50
N ASP A 78 3.09 -5.71 0.63
CA ASP A 78 2.66 -5.76 -0.76
C ASP A 78 3.88 -5.92 -1.66
N LEU A 79 3.66 -6.56 -2.79
CA LEU A 79 4.57 -6.54 -3.93
C LEU A 79 3.77 -5.97 -5.10
N GLU A 80 4.14 -4.78 -5.54
CA GLU A 80 3.42 -4.06 -6.57
C GLU A 80 4.35 -3.76 -7.75
N PHE A 81 3.89 -4.02 -8.94
CA PHE A 81 4.43 -3.46 -10.17
C PHE A 81 3.65 -2.20 -10.49
N MET A 82 4.35 -1.09 -10.65
CA MET A 82 3.73 0.21 -10.85
C MET A 82 4.43 0.97 -11.96
N GLU A 83 3.66 1.42 -12.92
CA GLU A 83 4.07 2.44 -13.87
C GLU A 83 3.92 3.81 -13.21
N ARG A 84 4.94 4.65 -13.31
CA ARG A 84 4.94 6.01 -12.81
C ARG A 84 5.75 6.90 -13.71
N GLY A 85 5.63 8.20 -13.58
CA GLY A 85 6.38 9.10 -14.44
C GLY A 85 5.97 10.55 -14.29
N PHE A 86 6.40 11.35 -15.22
CA PHE A 86 6.10 12.76 -15.25
C PHE A 86 6.14 13.29 -16.68
N GLN A 87 5.47 14.41 -16.88
CA GLN A 87 5.56 15.20 -18.07
C GLN A 87 6.18 16.55 -17.71
N TYR A 88 7.29 16.86 -18.34
CA TYR A 88 8.08 18.06 -18.10
C TYR A 88 7.93 19.02 -19.29
N GLY A 89 7.50 20.25 -19.02
CA GLY A 89 7.41 21.30 -20.00
C GLY A 89 8.68 22.15 -20.01
N TYR A 90 9.31 22.29 -21.18
CA TYR A 90 10.41 23.21 -21.35
C TYR A 90 10.12 24.23 -22.45
N ALA A 91 10.64 25.44 -22.27
CA ALA A 91 10.43 26.50 -23.25
C ALA A 91 11.12 26.13 -24.56
N TYR A 92 10.34 26.05 -25.63
CA TYR A 92 10.84 25.74 -26.96
C TYR A 92 11.09 27.00 -27.79
N THR A 93 10.16 27.96 -27.70
CA THR A 93 10.24 29.20 -28.42
C THR A 93 9.59 30.30 -27.60
N SER A 94 10.19 31.46 -27.53
CA SER A 94 9.53 32.68 -27.07
C SER A 94 9.29 33.61 -28.26
N ALA A 95 8.08 34.07 -28.39
CA ALA A 95 7.69 35.13 -29.39
C ALA A 95 7.07 36.30 -28.66
N ILE A 96 7.40 37.50 -29.06
CA ILE A 96 6.70 38.70 -28.58
C ILE A 96 5.49 38.91 -29.48
N VAL A 97 4.29 38.77 -28.94
CA VAL A 97 3.02 39.04 -29.64
C VAL A 97 2.29 40.09 -28.80
N ASP A 98 1.97 41.21 -29.40
CA ASP A 98 1.29 42.35 -28.74
C ASP A 98 1.99 42.80 -27.43
N ASP A 99 3.29 43.02 -27.50
CA ASP A 99 4.16 43.40 -26.37
C ASP A 99 4.16 42.40 -25.17
N LYS A 100 3.64 41.22 -25.39
CA LYS A 100 3.68 40.14 -24.41
C LYS A 100 4.57 38.99 -24.86
N GLU A 101 5.44 38.51 -23.98
CA GLU A 101 6.23 37.30 -24.22
C GLU A 101 5.31 36.10 -24.16
N VAL A 102 5.06 35.47 -25.31
CA VAL A 102 4.34 34.20 -25.41
C VAL A 102 5.36 33.09 -25.48
N ARG A 103 5.37 32.21 -24.47
CA ARG A 103 6.23 31.04 -24.41
C ARG A 103 5.46 29.82 -24.88
N THR A 104 5.94 29.18 -25.92
CA THR A 104 5.41 27.90 -26.37
C THR A 104 6.25 26.78 -25.72
N TYR A 105 5.59 25.90 -25.01
CA TYR A 105 6.23 24.77 -24.32
C TYR A 105 6.15 23.52 -25.19
N GLN A 106 7.26 22.77 -25.21
CA GLN A 106 7.29 21.40 -25.67
C GLN A 106 7.37 20.49 -24.46
N PHE A 107 6.64 19.37 -24.48
CA PHE A 107 6.61 18.45 -23.36
C PHE A 107 7.46 17.21 -23.63
N TYR A 108 8.27 16.91 -22.63
CA TYR A 108 9.01 15.66 -22.50
C TYR A 108 8.28 14.79 -21.50
N THR A 109 7.96 13.56 -21.89
CA THR A 109 7.31 12.57 -21.02
C THR A 109 8.29 11.47 -20.68
N ARG A 110 8.41 11.15 -19.41
CA ARG A 110 9.20 10.01 -18.95
C ARG A 110 8.33 9.06 -18.13
N LYS A 111 8.24 7.81 -18.57
CA LYS A 111 7.58 6.72 -17.88
C LYS A 111 8.62 5.82 -17.24
N VAL A 112 8.36 5.34 -16.05
CA VAL A 112 9.27 4.51 -15.24
C VAL A 112 8.49 3.33 -14.69
N ASN A 113 8.89 2.14 -15.05
CA ASN A 113 8.37 0.91 -14.48
C ASN A 113 9.14 0.54 -13.23
N SER A 114 8.42 0.35 -12.14
CA SER A 114 9.01 0.12 -10.82
C SER A 114 8.38 -1.08 -10.13
N ILE A 115 9.21 -1.83 -9.42
CA ILE A 115 8.72 -2.76 -8.39
C ILE A 115 8.73 -2.00 -7.06
N MET A 116 7.61 -2.09 -6.34
CA MET A 116 7.43 -1.46 -5.04
C MET A 116 7.14 -2.52 -3.99
N LEU A 117 7.69 -2.32 -2.80
CA LEU A 117 7.50 -3.18 -1.62
C LEU A 117 6.96 -2.33 -0.46
N PRO A 118 5.66 -2.06 -0.41
CA PRO A 118 5.03 -1.41 0.73
C PRO A 118 4.98 -2.33 1.95
N ILE A 119 5.43 -1.83 3.10
CA ILE A 119 5.21 -2.43 4.41
C ILE A 119 4.03 -1.68 5.03
N VAL A 120 2.90 -2.36 5.18
CA VAL A 120 1.60 -1.73 5.38
C VAL A 120 1.09 -1.97 6.79
N TRP A 121 0.57 -0.92 7.39
CA TRP A 121 -0.32 -0.95 8.53
C TRP A 121 -1.71 -0.50 8.09
N GLN A 122 -2.75 -1.32 8.39
CA GLN A 122 -4.11 -1.14 7.91
C GLN A 122 -5.11 -1.21 9.07
N PRO A 123 -5.35 -0.11 9.78
CA PRO A 123 -6.49 -0.02 10.69
C PRO A 123 -7.81 -0.12 9.91
N HIS A 124 -8.77 -0.85 10.47
CA HIS A 124 -10.04 -1.13 9.81
C HIS A 124 -11.17 -1.33 10.80
N PHE A 125 -12.38 -1.19 10.32
CA PHE A 125 -13.59 -1.52 11.05
C PHE A 125 -14.61 -2.20 10.14
N TYR A 126 -15.52 -2.95 10.77
CA TYR A 126 -16.54 -3.70 10.06
C TYR A 126 -17.90 -3.07 10.26
N VAL A 127 -18.68 -3.02 9.18
CA VAL A 127 -20.06 -2.55 9.15
C VAL A 127 -20.96 -3.59 8.49
N ALA A 128 -22.28 -3.36 8.46
CA ALA A 128 -23.25 -4.24 7.81
C ALA A 128 -23.16 -5.71 8.28
N LYS A 129 -23.15 -5.94 9.58
CA LYS A 129 -23.01 -7.29 10.18
C LYS A 129 -21.75 -8.01 9.70
N ASN A 130 -20.62 -7.29 9.69
CA ASN A 130 -19.31 -7.76 9.26
C ASN A 130 -19.18 -8.16 7.77
N ARG A 131 -20.12 -7.71 6.93
CA ARG A 131 -20.06 -7.95 5.48
C ARG A 131 -19.24 -6.91 4.73
N LEU A 132 -19.05 -5.73 5.31
CA LEU A 132 -18.29 -4.66 4.72
C LEU A 132 -17.17 -4.24 5.69
N ARG A 133 -15.95 -4.24 5.20
CA ARG A 133 -14.77 -3.73 5.90
C ARG A 133 -14.37 -2.39 5.28
N ILE A 134 -14.26 -1.36 6.10
CA ILE A 134 -13.72 -0.07 5.71
C ILE A 134 -12.35 0.06 6.37
N PHE A 135 -11.37 0.53 5.63
CA PHE A 135 -10.00 0.61 6.11
C PHE A 135 -9.28 1.86 5.60
N ILE A 136 -8.27 2.25 6.36
CA ILE A 136 -7.24 3.18 5.92
C ILE A 136 -5.91 2.43 5.92
N GLU A 137 -4.96 2.89 5.12
CA GLU A 137 -3.63 2.29 5.01
C GLU A 137 -2.56 3.36 5.20
N ALA A 138 -1.52 3.00 5.91
CA ALA A 138 -0.27 3.75 5.94
C ALA A 138 0.87 2.77 5.69
N ALA A 139 1.83 3.13 4.84
CA ALA A 139 2.93 2.24 4.54
C ALA A 139 4.24 2.98 4.32
N PHE A 140 5.32 2.32 4.69
CA PHE A 140 6.65 2.63 4.22
C PHE A 140 6.91 1.85 2.94
N VAL A 141 7.37 2.53 1.90
CA VAL A 141 7.51 1.97 0.56
C VAL A 141 8.96 1.96 0.15
N LEU A 142 9.47 0.78 -0.19
CA LEU A 142 10.73 0.63 -0.91
C LEU A 142 10.40 0.44 -2.39
N SER A 143 11.23 0.99 -3.28
CA SER A 143 11.02 0.86 -4.73
C SER A 143 12.30 0.62 -5.48
N TYR A 144 12.18 -0.10 -6.58
CA TYR A 144 13.26 -0.33 -7.53
C TYR A 144 12.78 -0.07 -8.95
N ASN A 145 13.46 0.84 -9.65
CA ASN A 145 13.15 1.20 -11.02
C ASN A 145 13.78 0.19 -11.99
N ILE A 146 12.96 -0.51 -12.75
CA ILE A 146 13.37 -1.60 -13.66
C ILE A 146 13.75 -1.04 -15.01
N SER A 147 12.81 -0.32 -15.63
CA SER A 147 12.94 0.24 -16.97
C SER A 147 12.35 1.64 -17.02
N SER A 148 12.74 2.39 -18.01
CA SER A 148 12.18 3.70 -18.25
C SER A 148 12.13 3.96 -19.75
N GLU A 149 11.14 4.69 -20.17
CA GLU A 149 10.92 5.14 -21.53
C GLU A 149 10.69 6.63 -21.55
N TYR A 150 11.08 7.27 -22.64
CA TYR A 150 10.82 8.68 -22.84
C TYR A 150 10.17 8.93 -24.20
N SER A 151 9.40 9.99 -24.28
CA SER A 151 8.80 10.46 -25.52
C SER A 151 8.70 11.98 -25.50
N TYR A 152 8.64 12.57 -26.69
CA TYR A 152 8.38 13.98 -26.90
C TYR A 152 7.00 14.16 -27.53
N GLU A 153 6.30 15.20 -27.17
CA GLU A 153 4.97 15.52 -27.75
C GLU A 153 5.05 15.82 -29.26
N ASN A 154 6.23 16.24 -29.74
CA ASN A 154 6.45 16.53 -31.12
C ASN A 154 7.01 15.30 -31.86
N ASP A 155 6.33 14.84 -32.92
CA ASP A 155 6.70 13.68 -33.75
C ASP A 155 8.09 13.79 -34.43
N ARG A 156 8.66 14.98 -34.45
CA ARG A 156 10.03 15.19 -34.94
C ARG A 156 11.08 14.39 -34.15
N TYR A 157 10.77 14.03 -32.92
CA TYR A 157 11.68 13.34 -32.02
C TYR A 157 10.99 12.11 -31.46
N PRO A 158 11.09 10.98 -32.14
CA PRO A 158 10.53 9.75 -31.63
C PRO A 158 11.13 9.46 -30.27
N GLY A 159 10.26 9.00 -29.36
CA GLY A 159 10.67 8.51 -28.07
C GLY A 159 11.54 7.28 -28.15
N GLY A 160 12.05 6.84 -27.02
CA GLY A 160 12.91 5.67 -26.94
C GLY A 160 13.02 5.10 -25.54
N LYS A 161 13.82 4.06 -25.43
CA LYS A 161 14.20 3.53 -24.12
C LYS A 161 15.18 4.49 -23.47
N TYR A 162 14.91 4.79 -22.20
CA TYR A 162 15.79 5.62 -21.40
C TYR A 162 16.91 4.76 -20.82
N GLU A 163 18.16 5.12 -21.10
CA GLU A 163 19.32 4.42 -20.59
C GLU A 163 19.67 4.87 -19.18
N TRP A 164 19.64 3.95 -18.23
CA TRP A 164 20.00 4.23 -16.85
C TRP A 164 21.49 4.40 -16.68
N LYS A 165 21.91 5.60 -16.28
CA LYS A 165 23.33 5.91 -16.01
C LYS A 165 23.55 6.05 -14.52
N VAL A 166 24.39 5.18 -13.94
CA VAL A 166 24.68 5.16 -12.50
C VAL A 166 25.09 6.53 -11.92
N PRO A 167 25.88 7.35 -12.60
CA PRO A 167 26.25 8.67 -12.08
C PRO A 167 25.08 9.66 -12.07
N ARG A 168 24.07 9.50 -12.94
CA ARG A 168 22.92 10.41 -13.11
C ARG A 168 21.67 9.96 -12.39
N ASP A 169 21.40 8.65 -12.38
CA ASP A 169 20.09 8.13 -12.01
C ASP A 169 20.12 7.31 -10.73
N ASN A 170 19.01 7.34 -9.99
CA ASN A 170 18.73 6.46 -8.87
C ASN A 170 17.76 5.36 -9.30
N ARG A 171 18.16 4.10 -9.12
CA ARG A 171 17.26 2.97 -9.30
C ARG A 171 16.51 2.60 -8.04
N PHE A 172 17.14 2.80 -6.87
CA PHE A 172 16.50 2.56 -5.58
C PHE A 172 15.77 3.81 -5.10
N GLY A 173 14.59 3.59 -4.60
CA GLY A 173 13.77 4.64 -4.04
C GLY A 173 13.10 4.22 -2.75
N TYR A 174 12.66 5.20 -1.99
CA TYR A 174 11.84 5.02 -0.79
C TYR A 174 10.85 6.17 -0.66
N GLY A 175 9.78 5.89 0.06
CA GLY A 175 8.72 6.86 0.27
C GLY A 175 7.72 6.40 1.33
N LEU A 176 6.65 7.15 1.44
CA LEU A 176 5.49 6.80 2.25
C LEU A 176 4.27 6.64 1.36
N SER A 177 3.34 5.82 1.78
CA SER A 177 2.03 5.80 1.14
C SER A 177 0.92 5.88 2.17
N GLY A 178 -0.16 6.53 1.78
CA GLY A 178 -1.40 6.58 2.51
C GLY A 178 -2.55 6.21 1.59
N GLY A 179 -3.56 5.53 2.12
CA GLY A 179 -4.70 5.13 1.32
C GLY A 179 -5.93 4.86 2.15
N ALA A 180 -7.04 4.71 1.46
CA ALA A 180 -8.31 4.30 2.05
C ALA A 180 -9.06 3.39 1.09
N GLY A 181 -9.91 2.55 1.64
CA GLY A 181 -10.71 1.66 0.81
C GLY A 181 -11.79 0.94 1.59
N PHE A 182 -12.50 0.13 0.86
CA PHE A 182 -13.49 -0.77 1.43
C PHE A 182 -13.46 -2.12 0.72
N ALA A 183 -13.88 -3.16 1.41
CA ALA A 183 -13.98 -4.50 0.86
C ALA A 183 -15.28 -5.16 1.33
N VAL A 184 -15.99 -5.75 0.39
CA VAL A 184 -17.16 -6.60 0.62
C VAL A 184 -16.66 -8.02 0.86
N LEU A 185 -17.15 -8.63 1.95
CA LEU A 185 -16.73 -9.94 2.42
C LEU A 185 -17.82 -10.97 2.10
N ILE A 186 -17.47 -11.94 1.24
CA ILE A 186 -18.38 -13.00 0.78
C ILE A 186 -17.75 -14.36 1.13
N GLY A 187 -18.09 -14.92 2.28
CA GLY A 187 -17.46 -16.14 2.75
C GLY A 187 -15.92 -15.95 2.93
N GLN A 188 -15.12 -16.67 2.19
CA GLN A 188 -13.67 -16.52 2.19
C GLN A 188 -13.15 -15.49 1.17
N LEU A 189 -13.98 -15.09 0.23
CA LEU A 189 -13.65 -14.11 -0.79
C LEU A 189 -13.85 -12.69 -0.25
N GLU A 190 -12.97 -11.79 -0.61
CA GLU A 190 -13.15 -10.35 -0.44
C GLU A 190 -12.95 -9.63 -1.76
N VAL A 191 -13.84 -8.69 -2.05
CA VAL A 191 -13.75 -7.84 -3.23
C VAL A 191 -13.86 -6.40 -2.77
N GLY A 192 -12.95 -5.56 -3.20
CA GLY A 192 -12.89 -4.19 -2.70
C GLY A 192 -12.35 -3.19 -3.70
N LEU A 193 -12.43 -1.94 -3.28
CA LEU A 193 -11.84 -0.79 -3.94
C LEU A 193 -10.90 -0.09 -2.97
N LYS A 194 -9.77 0.35 -3.49
CA LYS A 194 -8.74 1.07 -2.73
C LYS A 194 -8.22 2.25 -3.55
N ALA A 195 -8.13 3.41 -2.92
CA ALA A 195 -7.39 4.56 -3.44
C ALA A 195 -6.14 4.76 -2.59
N LYS A 196 -5.01 5.03 -3.23
CA LYS A 196 -3.71 5.17 -2.57
C LYS A 196 -2.93 6.33 -3.17
N TYR A 197 -2.28 7.11 -2.30
CA TYR A 197 -1.29 8.12 -2.65
C TYR A 197 0.09 7.67 -2.19
N ASN A 198 1.03 7.60 -3.11
CA ASN A 198 2.43 7.33 -2.83
C ASN A 198 3.22 8.64 -2.89
N PHE A 199 3.81 9.01 -1.79
CA PHE A 199 4.67 10.18 -1.64
C PHE A 199 6.13 9.75 -1.73
N GLY A 200 6.80 10.12 -2.82
CA GLY A 200 8.22 9.83 -3.03
C GLY A 200 9.11 10.71 -2.18
N TYR A 201 10.09 10.14 -1.50
CA TYR A 201 11.16 10.89 -0.84
C TYR A 201 12.46 10.85 -1.62
N SER A 202 12.75 9.73 -2.25
CA SER A 202 13.96 9.56 -3.04
C SER A 202 13.85 10.25 -4.39
N ASP A 203 14.91 10.88 -4.80
CA ASP A 203 15.02 11.53 -6.09
C ASP A 203 15.24 10.49 -7.20
N LEU A 204 14.61 10.69 -8.35
CA LEU A 204 14.82 9.88 -9.53
C LEU A 204 16.19 10.15 -10.16
N MET A 205 16.66 11.40 -10.09
CA MET A 205 17.95 11.84 -10.57
C MET A 205 18.87 12.19 -9.41
N LYS A 206 20.17 11.88 -9.54
CA LYS A 206 21.19 12.23 -8.56
C LYS A 206 21.66 13.66 -8.80
N ASN A 207 21.51 14.51 -7.80
CA ASN A 207 22.03 15.88 -7.84
C ASN A 207 23.50 15.99 -7.34
N ARG A 208 24.04 14.91 -6.76
CA ARG A 208 25.32 14.93 -6.06
C ARG A 208 26.54 14.88 -6.96
N ASN A 209 26.37 14.48 -8.21
CA ASN A 209 27.48 14.40 -9.14
C ASN A 209 27.65 15.73 -9.90
N LYS A 210 28.38 16.65 -9.31
CA LYS A 210 28.67 17.97 -9.89
C LYS A 210 29.44 17.93 -11.22
N TYR A 211 30.07 16.80 -11.53
CA TYR A 211 30.88 16.64 -12.75
C TYR A 211 30.12 15.94 -13.88
N TYR A 212 28.88 15.49 -13.60
CA TYR A 212 28.09 14.85 -14.63
C TYR A 212 27.51 15.91 -15.59
N SER A 213 27.86 15.80 -16.85
CA SER A 213 27.35 16.71 -17.89
C SER A 213 26.10 16.10 -18.53
N ASN A 214 24.96 16.74 -18.34
CA ASN A 214 23.70 16.33 -19.00
C ASN A 214 23.73 16.58 -20.51
N THR A 215 24.62 17.44 -20.99
CA THR A 215 24.71 17.76 -22.42
C THR A 215 25.15 16.56 -23.26
N THR A 216 25.77 15.54 -22.64
CA THR A 216 26.21 14.31 -23.33
C THR A 216 25.07 13.27 -23.44
N ASP A 217 23.96 13.48 -22.75
CA ASP A 217 22.84 12.53 -22.74
C ASP A 217 21.94 12.63 -23.97
N GLY A 218 22.20 13.60 -24.83
CA GLY A 218 21.40 13.80 -26.03
C GLY A 218 19.94 14.10 -25.70
N ARG A 219 19.04 13.40 -26.41
CA ARG A 219 17.58 13.62 -26.27
C ARG A 219 16.94 12.87 -25.13
N GLU A 220 17.65 11.95 -24.48
CA GLU A 220 17.08 11.18 -23.35
C GLU A 220 16.78 12.06 -22.14
N ASN A 221 17.57 13.12 -21.96
CA ASN A 221 17.47 14.00 -20.80
C ASN A 221 17.29 15.45 -21.23
N PRO A 222 16.12 16.05 -21.02
CA PRO A 222 15.86 17.44 -21.41
C PRO A 222 16.47 18.47 -20.45
N PHE A 223 16.95 18.03 -19.29
CA PHE A 223 17.49 18.94 -18.27
C PHE A 223 18.91 19.34 -18.60
N TYR A 224 19.16 20.62 -18.75
CA TYR A 224 20.51 21.14 -18.89
C TYR A 224 21.32 20.96 -17.62
N TYR A 225 20.71 21.24 -16.47
CA TYR A 225 21.24 20.94 -15.14
C TYR A 225 20.38 19.91 -14.46
N SER A 226 21.02 18.96 -13.75
CA SER A 226 20.26 18.01 -12.94
C SER A 226 19.47 18.74 -11.85
N PRO A 227 18.16 18.50 -11.71
CA PRO A 227 17.38 19.11 -10.65
C PRO A 227 17.92 18.70 -9.28
N LEU A 228 17.83 19.61 -8.32
CA LEU A 228 18.25 19.33 -6.93
C LEU A 228 17.34 18.27 -6.28
N ARG A 229 16.08 18.25 -6.63
CA ARG A 229 15.11 17.26 -6.19
C ARG A 229 14.25 16.80 -7.38
N SER A 230 13.95 15.51 -7.39
CA SER A 230 13.10 14.89 -8.41
C SER A 230 12.32 13.67 -7.91
N PRO A 231 11.70 13.74 -6.71
CA PRO A 231 10.86 12.63 -6.25
C PRO A 231 9.60 12.50 -7.09
N VAL A 232 9.12 11.27 -7.24
CA VAL A 232 7.94 10.94 -8.05
C VAL A 232 6.81 10.51 -7.13
N ASP A 233 5.68 11.20 -7.25
CA ASP A 233 4.45 10.91 -6.55
C ASP A 233 3.47 10.18 -7.47
N ASN A 234 2.57 9.41 -6.86
CA ASN A 234 1.57 8.66 -7.60
C ASN A 234 0.27 8.57 -6.82
N ILE A 235 -0.86 8.77 -7.52
CA ILE A 235 -2.20 8.52 -7.01
C ILE A 235 -2.75 7.35 -7.80
N SER A 236 -3.27 6.32 -7.14
CA SER A 236 -3.83 5.14 -7.80
C SER A 236 -5.17 4.75 -7.22
N ALA A 237 -6.06 4.30 -8.10
CA ALA A 237 -7.33 3.67 -7.75
C ALA A 237 -7.30 2.22 -8.24
N MET A 238 -7.58 1.29 -7.33
CA MET A 238 -7.38 -0.14 -7.55
C MET A 238 -8.58 -0.94 -7.12
N ILE A 239 -8.87 -1.98 -7.88
CA ILE A 239 -9.78 -3.07 -7.48
C ILE A 239 -8.93 -4.11 -6.77
N THR A 240 -9.50 -4.71 -5.73
CA THR A 240 -8.83 -5.74 -4.93
C THR A 240 -9.70 -6.99 -4.87
N ILE A 241 -9.07 -8.14 -5.06
CA ILE A 241 -9.73 -9.45 -4.93
C ILE A 241 -8.85 -10.29 -4.02
N GLY A 242 -9.39 -10.66 -2.85
CA GLY A 242 -8.64 -11.35 -1.81
C GLY A 242 -9.26 -12.67 -1.39
N TRP A 243 -8.39 -13.56 -0.89
CA TRP A 243 -8.78 -14.84 -0.32
C TRP A 243 -8.32 -14.92 1.14
N ARG A 244 -9.26 -15.24 2.02
CA ARG A 244 -9.04 -15.39 3.47
C ARG A 244 -8.86 -16.86 3.81
N PHE A 245 -7.73 -17.20 4.40
CA PHE A 245 -7.36 -18.60 4.68
C PHE A 245 -8.04 -19.20 5.92
N ASN A 246 -8.68 -18.40 6.76
CA ASN A 246 -9.37 -18.91 7.94
C ASN A 246 -10.81 -19.32 7.61
N LYS A 247 -11.16 -20.59 7.88
CA LYS A 247 -12.51 -21.15 7.69
C LYS A 247 -13.55 -20.62 8.69
N ARG A 248 -13.13 -20.04 9.80
CA ARG A 248 -14.04 -19.45 10.78
C ARG A 248 -14.54 -18.14 10.23
N GLY A 249 -15.61 -18.19 9.48
CA GLY A 249 -16.30 -17.11 8.82
C GLY A 249 -16.29 -15.75 9.49
N PHE A 250 -17.23 -14.92 9.19
CA PHE A 250 -17.46 -13.57 9.70
C PHE A 250 -17.39 -13.40 11.23
N ASP A 251 -17.45 -14.50 11.99
CA ASP A 251 -17.68 -14.49 13.44
C ASP A 251 -16.43 -14.20 14.28
N SER A 252 -15.23 -14.24 13.68
CA SER A 252 -14.02 -14.23 14.51
C SER A 252 -13.50 -12.84 14.89
N TRP A 253 -13.93 -11.78 14.21
CA TRP A 253 -13.28 -10.46 14.37
C TRP A 253 -14.03 -9.47 15.24
N TYR A 254 -15.37 -9.58 15.26
CA TYR A 254 -16.25 -8.74 16.04
C TYR A 254 -17.47 -9.52 16.50
N VAL A 255 -17.26 -10.61 17.18
CA VAL A 255 -18.30 -11.09 18.06
C VAL A 255 -18.30 -10.11 19.23
N VAL A 256 -19.23 -9.19 19.24
CA VAL A 256 -19.76 -8.70 20.50
C VAL A 256 -20.21 -9.98 21.19
N ARG A 257 -19.37 -10.55 22.06
CA ARG A 257 -19.77 -11.68 22.90
C ARG A 257 -21.05 -11.21 23.55
N PRO A 258 -22.20 -11.88 23.35
CA PRO A 258 -23.36 -11.52 24.08
C PRO A 258 -22.92 -11.49 25.55
N LYS A 259 -23.19 -10.39 26.24
CA LYS A 259 -22.94 -10.35 27.69
C LYS A 259 -23.50 -11.68 28.19
N LYS A 260 -22.65 -12.52 28.78
CA LYS A 260 -23.12 -13.69 29.49
C LYS A 260 -24.20 -13.14 30.42
N GLU A 261 -25.45 -13.41 30.11
CA GLU A 261 -26.52 -13.13 31.05
C GLU A 261 -26.04 -13.77 32.33
N LYS A 262 -25.84 -12.96 33.34
CA LYS A 262 -25.59 -13.49 34.67
C LYS A 262 -26.85 -14.34 34.95
N ARG A 263 -26.67 -15.66 34.93
CA ARG A 263 -27.69 -16.59 35.36
C ARG A 263 -28.01 -16.13 36.79
N ILE A 264 -29.11 -15.43 36.93
CA ILE A 264 -29.66 -15.13 38.24
C ILE A 264 -30.09 -16.50 38.72
N GLU A 265 -29.28 -17.11 39.57
CA GLU A 265 -29.70 -18.25 40.33
C GLU A 265 -30.82 -17.73 41.21
N THR A 266 -32.04 -17.95 40.77
CA THR A 266 -33.21 -17.80 41.61
C THR A 266 -33.10 -18.86 42.70
N PHE A 267 -32.62 -18.42 43.86
CA PHE A 267 -32.73 -19.22 45.08
C PHE A 267 -34.23 -19.41 45.33
N ASN A 268 -34.72 -20.61 45.06
CA ASN A 268 -36.05 -21.02 45.49
C ASN A 268 -36.05 -21.18 46.99
N PHE A 269 -36.56 -20.18 47.70
CA PHE A 269 -36.76 -20.17 49.15
C PHE A 269 -37.95 -21.02 49.63
N SER A 270 -38.48 -21.92 48.78
CA SER A 270 -39.72 -22.64 49.08
C SER A 270 -39.58 -24.02 49.69
N GLU A 271 -38.35 -24.43 50.11
CA GLU A 271 -38.17 -25.78 50.67
C GLU A 271 -37.53 -25.84 52.07
N GLN A 272 -37.67 -24.82 52.90
CA GLN A 272 -37.20 -24.91 54.30
C GLN A 272 -38.26 -24.53 55.32
N THR A 273 -39.46 -25.05 55.15
CA THR A 273 -40.41 -25.08 56.26
C THR A 273 -40.94 -26.53 56.47
N GLY A 274 -40.18 -27.30 57.22
CA GLY A 274 -40.62 -28.62 57.67
C GLY A 274 -39.46 -29.53 58.01
N GLY A 275 -39.09 -29.60 59.30
CA GLY A 275 -38.30 -30.71 59.81
C GLY A 275 -37.16 -30.30 60.77
N ASN A 276 -37.52 -30.41 62.03
CA ASN A 276 -36.62 -30.43 63.17
C ASN A 276 -35.47 -31.42 62.99
N SER A 277 -34.22 -31.00 63.29
CA SER A 277 -33.41 -31.62 64.38
C SER A 277 -31.91 -31.46 64.10
N SER A 278 -31.23 -30.90 65.10
CA SER A 278 -29.89 -31.20 65.57
C SER A 278 -28.72 -31.47 64.59
N GLY A 279 -27.72 -30.66 64.68
CA GLY A 279 -26.37 -31.06 64.24
C GLY A 279 -25.56 -29.93 63.69
N GLY A 280 -24.72 -29.34 64.51
CA GLY A 280 -23.82 -28.26 64.09
C GLY A 280 -22.76 -28.70 63.08
N SER A 281 -22.43 -27.82 62.22
CA SER A 281 -21.06 -27.72 61.72
C SER A 281 -20.82 -26.33 61.10
N ARG A 282 -19.90 -25.62 61.69
CA ARG A 282 -19.33 -24.41 61.14
C ARG A 282 -18.54 -24.74 59.89
N SER A 283 -18.75 -24.09 58.80
CA SER A 283 -17.76 -23.99 57.73
C SER A 283 -17.61 -22.57 57.24
N ASN A 284 -16.34 -22.21 57.24
CA ASN A 284 -15.79 -20.89 56.96
C ASN A 284 -16.16 -20.37 55.56
N LEU A 285 -16.65 -19.16 55.54
CA LEU A 285 -16.62 -18.28 54.35
C LEU A 285 -15.22 -17.65 54.27
N SER A 286 -14.44 -18.05 53.30
CA SER A 286 -13.30 -17.30 52.83
C SER A 286 -13.66 -16.64 51.51
N GLY A 287 -13.70 -15.30 51.54
CA GLY A 287 -13.86 -14.51 50.36
C GLY A 287 -12.59 -14.54 49.50
N GLN A 288 -12.80 -14.49 48.21
CA GLN A 288 -11.75 -14.01 47.29
C GLN A 288 -12.41 -13.04 46.29
N ARG A 289 -12.08 -11.78 46.51
CA ARG A 289 -12.10 -10.76 45.47
C ARG A 289 -10.86 -10.99 44.59
N ARG A 290 -11.06 -11.05 43.31
CA ARG A 290 -10.22 -10.32 42.33
C ARG A 290 -10.93 -10.29 40.96
#